data_e291ec264e6b748b9f48de4286137d7b
#
_entry.id   e291ec264e6b748b9f48de4286137d7b
#
_cell.length_a   1.000
_cell.length_b   1.000
_cell.length_c   1.000
_cell.angle_alpha   90.00
_cell.angle_beta   90.00
_cell.angle_gamma   90.00
#
_symmetry.space_group_name_H-M   'P 1'
#
loop_
_entity.id
_entity.type
_entity.pdbx_description
1 polymer ?
#
loop_
_entity_poly.entity_id
_entity_poly.type
_entity_poly.pdbx_seq_one_letter_code
_entity_poly.pdbx_strand_id
1 'polypeptide(L)' 'MKCNIAKDLLPLYADNLVSEETRNEIEVHLQTCKKCA' A
#
# COMPACT_ATOMS: atom_id res chain seq x y z
N MET A 1 -5.37 4.65 -5.42
CA MET A 1 -5.55 4.52 -3.96
C MET A 1 -5.15 5.83 -3.29
N LYS A 2 -5.90 6.27 -2.31
CA LYS A 2 -5.57 7.50 -1.58
C LYS A 2 -4.49 7.22 -0.55
N CYS A 3 -3.69 8.24 -0.22
CA CYS A 3 -2.59 8.08 0.71
C CYS A 3 -3.05 7.59 2.09
N ASN A 4 -4.18 8.10 2.58
CA ASN A 4 -4.68 7.67 3.89
C ASN A 4 -5.04 6.19 3.89
N ILE A 5 -5.61 5.71 2.80
CA ILE A 5 -5.93 4.29 2.67
C ILE A 5 -4.66 3.46 2.61
N ALA A 6 -3.67 3.91 1.85
CA ALA A 6 -2.40 3.22 1.76
C ALA A 6 -1.72 3.15 3.14
N LYS A 7 -1.72 4.26 3.88
CA LYS A 7 -1.10 4.29 5.20
C LYS A 7 -1.77 3.33 6.17
N ASP A 8 -3.09 3.21 6.09
CA ASP A 8 -3.82 2.29 6.97
C ASP A 8 -3.46 0.84 6.66
N LEU A 9 -3.12 0.54 5.42
CA LEU A 9 -2.83 -0.82 4.98
C LEU A 9 -1.35 -1.18 5.07
N LEU A 10 -0.45 -0.20 5.20
CA LEU A 10 0.98 -0.48 5.22
C LEU A 10 1.41 -1.46 6.32
N PRO A 11 0.90 -1.38 7.56
CA PRO A 11 1.26 -2.37 8.57
C PRO A 11 0.86 -3.79 8.16
N LEU A 12 -0.32 -3.94 7.56
CA LEU A 12 -0.79 -5.24 7.09
C LEU A 12 0.03 -5.71 5.89
N TYR A 13 0.38 -4.78 5.02
CA TYR A 13 1.21 -5.08 3.86
C TYR A 13 2.58 -5.60 4.30
N ALA A 14 3.18 -4.94 5.30
CA ALA A 14 4.48 -5.35 5.81
C ALA A 14 4.46 -6.76 6.39
N ASP A 15 3.34 -7.16 7.00
CA ASP A 15 3.17 -8.49 7.58
C ASP A 15 2.62 -9.50 6.58
N ASN A 16 2.46 -9.10 5.32
CA ASN A 16 1.95 -9.96 4.25
C ASN A 16 0.52 -10.43 4.53
N LEU A 17 -0.29 -9.56 5.13
CA LEU A 17 -1.67 -9.87 5.51
C LEU A 17 -2.70 -9.25 4.58
N VAL A 18 -2.30 -8.81 3.39
CA VAL A 18 -3.20 -8.26 2.39
C VAL A 18 -3.35 -9.24 1.23
N SER A 19 -4.48 -9.14 0.52
CA SER A 19 -4.67 -9.95 -0.68
C SER A 19 -3.66 -9.53 -1.75
N GLU A 20 -3.50 -10.39 -2.75
CA GLU A 20 -2.57 -10.09 -3.84
C GLU A 20 -3.01 -8.84 -4.61
N GLU A 21 -4.31 -8.67 -4.78
CA GLU A 21 -4.84 -7.50 -5.46
C GLU A 21 -4.51 -6.21 -4.69
N THR A 22 -4.72 -6.24 -3.38
CA THR A 22 -4.40 -5.10 -2.52
C THR A 22 -2.90 -4.83 -2.52
N ARG A 23 -2.10 -5.88 -2.47
CA ARG A 23 -0.65 -5.74 -2.52
C ARG A 23 -0.21 -5.01 -3.78
N ASN A 24 -0.76 -5.40 -4.93
CA ASN A 24 -0.42 -4.75 -6.19
C ASN A 24 -0.79 -3.28 -6.18
N GLU A 25 -1.95 -2.92 -5.64
CA GLU A 25 -2.37 -1.52 -5.57
C GLU A 25 -1.46 -0.71 -4.65
N ILE A 26 -1.06 -1.28 -3.53
CA ILE A 26 -0.14 -0.59 -2.62
C ILE A 26 1.21 -0.37 -3.32
N GLU A 27 1.72 -1.38 -4.00
CA GLU A 27 3.01 -1.24 -4.68
C GLU A 27 2.97 -0.18 -5.77
N VAL A 28 1.88 -0.11 -6.53
CA VAL A 28 1.73 0.96 -7.52
C VAL A 28 1.70 2.31 -6.84
N HIS A 29 0.97 2.42 -5.73
CA HIS A 29 0.90 3.68 -4.99
C HIS A 29 2.29 4.12 -4.49
N LEU A 30 3.06 3.18 -3.96
CA LEU A 30 4.40 3.50 -3.46
C LEU A 30 5.34 3.93 -4.59
N GLN A 31 5.12 3.43 -5.79
CA GLN A 31 5.93 3.84 -6.94
C GLN A 31 5.57 5.25 -7.42
N THR A 32 4.32 5.67 -7.23
CA THR A 32 3.84 6.94 -7.77
C THR A 32 3.71 8.03 -6.72
N CYS A 33 3.78 7.68 -5.44
CA CYS A 33 3.61 8.65 -4.36
C CYS A 33 4.85 8.66 -3.47
N LYS A 34 5.68 9.70 -3.63
CA LYS A 34 6.92 9.81 -2.88
C LYS A 34 6.70 9.96 -1.39
N LYS A 35 5.55 10.49 -1.00
CA LYS A 35 5.23 10.69 0.41
C LYS A 35 5.00 9.37 1.14
N CYS A 36 4.50 8.35 0.45
CA CYS A 36 4.21 7.06 1.04
C CYS A 36 5.35 6.06 0.85
N ALA A 37 6.22 6.33 -0.07
CA ALA A 37 7.34 5.42 -0.37
C ALA A 37 8.41 5.44 0.71
#